data_52eeb4e33e9397ccb25efb08d91a9b21
#
_entry.id   52eeb4e33e9397ccb25efb08d91a9b21
#
_cell.length_a   1.000
_cell.length_b   1.000
_cell.length_c   1.000
_cell.angle_alpha   90.00
_cell.angle_beta   90.00
_cell.angle_gamma   90.00
#
_symmetry.space_group_name_H-M   'P 1'
#
loop_
_entity.id
_entity.type
_entity.pdbx_description
1 polymer ?
#
loop_
_entity_poly.entity_id
_entity_poly.type
_entity_poly.pdbx_seq_one_letter_code
_entity_poly.pdbx_strand_id
1 'polypeptide(L)'
;MKSLKNIGIMAALAVATILVTSCEIDNYYEDNTYRRYSWWDDSYEYPSNDLLAMAQTLRGHWDGRFVARGVDAYGNAGTKVYYTDIEFDQYNSNAIYGRGRQVDYEGRNDPNPFRRSFSWRIDTRTRAIVITYDNNYTMTIAYSELSLNDNAFEGVMRGANETDEFDFRRYTLAKKGTVDLSELTDTTNTK
;
A
#
# COMPACT_ATOMS: atom_id res chain seq x y z
N MET A 1 9.03 72.06 35.45
CA MET A 1 7.97 72.06 34.40
C MET A 1 8.18 70.85 33.46
N LYS A 2 7.07 70.09 33.20
CA LYS A 2 6.87 69.06 32.18
C LYS A 2 7.40 67.65 32.52
N SER A 3 6.61 66.86 33.11
CA SER A 3 5.76 65.85 32.65
C SER A 3 6.45 64.73 31.84
N LEU A 4 6.85 63.63 32.54
CA LEU A 4 7.19 62.37 31.94
C LEU A 4 5.91 61.55 31.73
N LYS A 5 5.63 61.28 30.49
CA LYS A 5 4.56 60.37 30.08
C LYS A 5 5.02 58.92 30.21
N ASN A 6 4.32 58.17 31.02
CA ASN A 6 4.46 56.73 31.11
C ASN A 6 4.06 56.07 29.79
N ILE A 7 5.01 55.43 29.15
CA ILE A 7 4.75 54.54 28.05
C ILE A 7 4.60 53.16 28.67
N GLY A 8 3.35 52.71 28.80
CA GLY A 8 3.07 51.35 29.20
C GLY A 8 3.50 50.37 28.11
N ILE A 9 4.39 49.51 28.49
CA ILE A 9 4.78 48.37 27.65
C ILE A 9 3.67 47.34 27.80
N MET A 10 2.78 47.27 26.83
CA MET A 10 1.88 46.14 26.65
C MET A 10 2.72 44.95 26.20
N ALA A 11 3.03 44.07 27.11
CA ALA A 11 3.53 42.76 26.76
C ALA A 11 2.38 41.95 26.10
N ALA A 12 2.37 41.94 24.79
CA ALA A 12 1.51 41.05 24.05
C ALA A 12 2.03 39.62 24.26
N LEU A 13 1.38 38.89 25.15
CA LEU A 13 1.52 37.45 25.19
C LEU A 13 0.94 36.89 23.88
N ALA A 14 1.82 36.63 22.93
CA ALA A 14 1.49 35.78 21.80
C ALA A 14 1.35 34.36 22.32
N VAL A 15 0.13 33.97 22.66
CA VAL A 15 -0.23 32.58 22.83
C VAL A 15 -0.12 31.97 21.45
N ALA A 16 1.02 31.33 21.19
CA ALA A 16 1.15 30.43 20.05
C ALA A 16 0.19 29.27 20.29
N THR A 17 -1.03 29.40 19.82
CA THR A 17 -1.90 28.27 19.61
C THR A 17 -1.19 27.40 18.55
N ILE A 18 -0.53 26.38 19.04
CA ILE A 18 -0.14 25.26 18.20
C ILE A 18 -1.46 24.69 17.71
N LEU A 19 -1.85 25.11 16.54
CA LEU A 19 -2.83 24.38 15.75
C LEU A 19 -2.17 23.04 15.48
N VAL A 20 -2.42 22.08 16.36
CA VAL A 20 -2.34 20.69 15.98
C VAL A 20 -3.36 20.60 14.87
N THR A 21 -2.92 20.76 13.64
CA THR A 21 -3.68 20.22 12.52
C THR A 21 -3.76 18.75 12.82
N SER A 22 -4.82 18.37 13.54
CA SER A 22 -5.30 17.00 13.45
C SER A 22 -5.29 16.73 11.96
N CYS A 23 -4.49 15.78 11.51
CA CYS A 23 -4.72 15.18 10.22
C CYS A 23 -6.22 14.97 10.16
N GLU A 24 -6.89 15.73 9.30
CA GLU A 24 -8.21 15.34 8.88
C GLU A 24 -8.03 13.90 8.45
N ILE A 25 -8.52 13.01 9.30
CA ILE A 25 -8.82 11.66 8.90
C ILE A 25 -9.93 11.92 7.90
N ASP A 26 -9.52 12.07 6.64
CA ASP A 26 -10.46 12.12 5.55
C ASP A 26 -11.51 11.06 5.81
N ASN A 27 -12.77 11.43 5.75
CA ASN A 27 -13.94 10.56 5.82
C ASN A 27 -13.95 9.53 4.65
N TYR A 28 -12.76 9.11 4.24
CA TYR A 28 -12.47 8.16 3.18
C TYR A 28 -12.86 6.73 3.56
N TYR A 29 -13.29 6.52 4.81
CA TYR A 29 -13.61 5.20 5.37
C TYR A 29 -15.11 4.87 5.35
N GLU A 30 -15.95 5.63 4.66
CA GLU A 30 -17.38 5.29 4.48
C GLU A 30 -17.65 4.37 3.29
N ASP A 31 -16.64 3.70 2.75
CA ASP A 31 -16.88 2.71 1.72
C ASP A 31 -17.57 1.47 2.31
N ASN A 32 -18.66 1.07 1.68
CA ASN A 32 -19.52 -0.06 2.07
C ASN A 32 -18.79 -1.41 2.19
N THR A 33 -17.53 -1.50 1.76
CA THR A 33 -16.69 -2.69 1.88
C THR A 33 -16.39 -3.02 3.34
N TYR A 34 -16.26 -2.01 4.21
CA TYR A 34 -16.04 -2.22 5.65
C TYR A 34 -17.32 -2.50 6.44
N ARG A 35 -18.50 -2.18 5.91
CA ARG A 35 -19.77 -2.50 6.55
C ARG A 35 -20.11 -4.00 6.56
N ARG A 36 -19.44 -4.82 5.76
CA ARG A 36 -19.61 -6.29 5.78
C ARG A 36 -18.93 -6.97 6.95
N TYR A 37 -18.05 -6.30 7.65
CA TYR A 37 -17.44 -6.78 8.88
C TYR A 37 -18.06 -6.03 10.06
N SER A 38 -19.36 -6.24 10.28
CA SER A 38 -19.99 -5.75 11.50
C SER A 38 -19.45 -6.56 12.67
N TRP A 39 -18.82 -5.89 13.60
CA TRP A 39 -18.21 -6.47 14.82
C TRP A 39 -19.23 -7.11 15.79
N TRP A 40 -20.51 -7.09 15.45
CA TRP A 40 -21.61 -7.84 16.14
C TRP A 40 -22.08 -9.07 15.36
N ASP A 41 -21.35 -9.47 14.31
CA ASP A 41 -21.53 -10.78 13.73
C ASP A 41 -20.92 -11.78 14.71
N ASP A 42 -21.74 -12.59 15.36
CA ASP A 42 -21.32 -13.61 16.32
C ASP A 42 -20.36 -14.66 15.70
N SER A 43 -20.14 -14.60 14.39
CA SER A 43 -19.14 -15.37 13.65
C SER A 43 -17.77 -14.70 13.62
N TYR A 44 -17.59 -13.51 14.26
CA TYR A 44 -16.30 -12.80 14.26
C TYR A 44 -15.32 -13.54 15.18
N GLU A 45 -14.58 -14.44 14.57
CA GLU A 45 -13.43 -15.05 15.20
C GLU A 45 -12.29 -14.03 15.24
N TYR A 46 -11.82 -13.67 16.42
CA TYR A 46 -10.67 -12.79 16.56
C TYR A 46 -9.50 -13.37 15.75
N PRO A 47 -8.84 -12.56 14.90
CA PRO A 47 -7.72 -13.06 14.12
C PRO A 47 -6.64 -13.59 15.06
N SER A 48 -6.06 -14.73 14.68
CA SER A 48 -4.95 -15.29 15.45
C SER A 48 -3.75 -14.34 15.48
N ASN A 49 -2.89 -14.47 16.49
CA ASN A 49 -1.68 -13.65 16.61
C ASN A 49 -0.79 -13.77 15.37
N ASP A 50 -0.76 -14.93 14.71
CA ASP A 50 0.00 -15.16 13.49
C ASP A 50 -0.53 -14.30 12.33
N LEU A 51 -1.85 -14.21 12.18
CA LEU A 51 -2.49 -13.38 11.14
C LEU A 51 -2.27 -11.89 11.41
N LEU A 52 -2.33 -11.49 12.68
CA LEU A 52 -2.00 -10.11 13.06
C LEU A 52 -0.54 -9.79 12.79
N ALA A 53 0.39 -10.68 13.13
CA ALA A 53 1.80 -10.52 12.82
C ALA A 53 2.04 -10.42 11.30
N MET A 54 1.37 -11.26 10.51
CA MET A 54 1.42 -11.20 9.04
C MET A 54 0.91 -9.86 8.51
N ALA A 55 -0.21 -9.34 9.02
CA ALA A 55 -0.77 -8.04 8.64
C ALA A 55 0.17 -6.89 9.03
N GLN A 56 0.78 -6.94 10.21
CA GLN A 56 1.74 -5.95 10.67
C GLN A 56 3.02 -5.96 9.85
N THR A 57 3.49 -7.15 9.44
CA THR A 57 4.63 -7.29 8.55
C THR A 57 4.30 -6.78 7.14
N LEU A 58 3.11 -7.05 6.62
CA LEU A 58 2.68 -6.57 5.30
C LEU A 58 2.56 -5.04 5.27
N ARG A 59 2.11 -4.42 6.35
CA ARG A 59 1.92 -2.97 6.45
C ARG A 59 3.18 -2.20 6.10
N GLY A 60 3.02 -1.15 5.30
CA GLY A 60 4.07 -0.21 4.92
C GLY A 60 4.31 -0.19 3.42
N HIS A 61 5.45 0.36 3.06
CA HIS A 61 5.80 0.70 1.70
C HIS A 61 6.82 -0.31 1.16
N TRP A 62 6.54 -0.82 -0.04
CA TRP A 62 7.33 -1.82 -0.73
C TRP A 62 7.60 -1.37 -2.15
N ASP A 63 8.78 -1.65 -2.66
CA ASP A 63 9.15 -1.31 -4.02
C ASP A 63 9.94 -2.44 -4.68
N GLY A 64 9.78 -2.60 -5.99
CA GLY A 64 10.53 -3.61 -6.71
C GLY A 64 9.95 -4.00 -8.06
N ARG A 65 10.36 -5.18 -8.50
CA ARG A 65 9.99 -5.74 -9.80
C ARG A 65 8.62 -6.41 -9.74
N PHE A 66 7.80 -6.11 -10.74
CA PHE A 66 6.49 -6.71 -10.94
C PHE A 66 6.36 -7.20 -12.39
N VAL A 67 5.98 -8.45 -12.57
CA VAL A 67 5.82 -9.09 -13.88
C VAL A 67 4.38 -9.48 -14.05
N ALA A 68 3.62 -8.66 -14.78
CA ALA A 68 2.24 -8.94 -15.12
C ALA A 68 2.19 -9.92 -16.30
N ARG A 69 1.47 -11.02 -16.13
CA ARG A 69 1.16 -11.99 -17.18
C ARG A 69 -0.35 -12.17 -17.27
N GLY A 70 -0.91 -11.79 -18.38
CA GLY A 70 -2.34 -11.85 -18.59
C GLY A 70 -2.69 -12.27 -20.00
N VAL A 71 -3.99 -12.46 -20.19
CA VAL A 71 -4.60 -12.74 -21.50
C VAL A 71 -5.57 -11.60 -21.82
N ASP A 72 -5.39 -10.99 -22.99
CA ASP A 72 -6.28 -9.90 -23.43
C ASP A 72 -7.68 -10.43 -23.79
N ALA A 73 -8.60 -9.51 -24.11
CA ALA A 73 -9.97 -9.83 -24.48
C ALA A 73 -10.07 -10.70 -25.76
N TYR A 74 -8.99 -10.82 -26.53
CA TYR A 74 -8.92 -11.61 -27.77
C TYR A 74 -8.21 -12.96 -27.55
N GLY A 75 -7.79 -13.26 -26.31
CA GLY A 75 -7.13 -14.52 -25.98
C GLY A 75 -5.61 -14.50 -26.20
N ASN A 76 -4.98 -13.36 -26.50
CA ASN A 76 -3.54 -13.26 -26.69
C ASN A 76 -2.86 -13.15 -25.32
N ALA A 77 -1.91 -14.04 -25.07
CA ALA A 77 -1.08 -13.95 -23.86
C ALA A 77 -0.06 -12.81 -24.00
N GLY A 78 0.08 -12.03 -22.94
CA GLY A 78 1.04 -10.94 -22.85
C GLY A 78 1.83 -10.98 -21.55
N THR A 79 3.06 -10.48 -21.58
CA THR A 79 3.89 -10.29 -20.39
C THR A 79 4.41 -8.87 -20.40
N LYS A 80 4.29 -8.19 -19.26
CA LYS A 80 4.80 -6.83 -19.08
C LYS A 80 5.54 -6.73 -17.75
N VAL A 81 6.66 -6.05 -17.77
CA VAL A 81 7.51 -5.86 -16.59
C VAL A 81 7.40 -4.41 -16.15
N TYR A 82 7.15 -4.22 -14.84
CA TYR A 82 7.08 -2.92 -14.21
C TYR A 82 8.08 -2.84 -13.06
N TYR A 83 8.50 -1.64 -12.77
CA TYR A 83 8.93 -1.28 -11.44
C TYR A 83 7.71 -0.78 -10.68
N THR A 84 7.42 -1.40 -9.56
CA THR A 84 6.19 -1.12 -8.82
C THR A 84 6.51 -0.59 -7.44
N ASP A 85 5.71 0.38 -7.04
CA ASP A 85 5.67 1.01 -5.74
C ASP A 85 4.30 0.69 -5.13
N ILE A 86 4.27 -0.07 -4.04
CA ILE A 86 3.02 -0.53 -3.42
C ILE A 86 3.03 -0.26 -1.92
N GLU A 87 1.94 0.28 -1.40
CA GLU A 87 1.78 0.61 0.01
C GLU A 87 0.54 -0.09 0.58
N PHE A 88 0.72 -0.68 1.75
CA PHE A 88 -0.35 -1.31 2.51
C PHE A 88 -0.58 -0.56 3.81
N ASP A 89 -1.75 0.04 3.95
CA ASP A 89 -2.23 0.65 5.18
C ASP A 89 -3.12 -0.34 5.91
N GLN A 90 -2.77 -0.62 7.17
CA GLN A 90 -3.58 -1.47 8.04
C GLN A 90 -4.64 -0.59 8.72
N TYR A 91 -5.91 -1.03 8.74
CA TYR A 91 -7.00 -0.26 9.31
C TYR A 91 -6.75 0.16 10.78
N ASN A 92 -6.26 -0.77 11.60
CA ASN A 92 -5.71 -0.53 12.93
C ASN A 92 -4.79 -1.69 13.32
N SER A 93 -4.09 -1.60 14.44
CA SER A 93 -3.10 -2.58 14.88
C SER A 93 -3.65 -4.01 15.09
N ASN A 94 -4.97 -4.16 15.22
CA ASN A 94 -5.64 -5.44 15.44
C ASN A 94 -6.42 -5.93 14.21
N ALA A 95 -6.35 -5.21 13.09
CA ALA A 95 -7.02 -5.58 11.86
C ALA A 95 -6.11 -6.44 10.97
N ILE A 96 -6.69 -7.42 10.30
CA ILE A 96 -6.04 -8.21 9.24
C ILE A 96 -6.49 -7.76 7.85
N TYR A 97 -6.89 -6.52 7.72
CA TYR A 97 -7.36 -5.87 6.52
C TYR A 97 -6.98 -4.38 6.52
N GLY A 98 -7.10 -3.77 5.36
CA GLY A 98 -6.81 -2.36 5.20
C GLY A 98 -6.99 -1.88 3.77
N ARG A 99 -6.31 -0.81 3.44
CA ARG A 99 -6.27 -0.22 2.12
C ARG A 99 -4.85 -0.14 1.61
N GLY A 100 -4.72 0.24 0.36
CA GLY A 100 -3.41 0.46 -0.21
C GLY A 100 -3.49 1.15 -1.55
N ARG A 101 -2.32 1.44 -2.07
CA ARG A 101 -2.13 2.02 -3.39
C ARG A 101 -0.96 1.35 -4.08
N GLN A 102 -1.04 1.30 -5.38
CA GLN A 102 -0.01 0.73 -6.25
C GLN A 102 0.28 1.70 -7.39
N VAL A 103 1.53 1.85 -7.71
CA VAL A 103 2.01 2.66 -8.83
C VAL A 103 2.98 1.82 -9.64
N ASP A 104 2.64 1.57 -10.90
CA ASP A 104 3.43 0.77 -11.81
C ASP A 104 4.10 1.67 -12.85
N TYR A 105 5.42 1.58 -12.95
CA TYR A 105 6.26 2.34 -13.87
C TYR A 105 6.80 1.42 -14.97
N GLU A 106 6.62 1.78 -16.24
CA GLU A 106 7.18 1.05 -17.38
C GLU A 106 8.67 1.31 -17.59
N GLY A 107 9.21 2.34 -16.97
CA GLY A 107 10.60 2.75 -17.06
C GLY A 107 10.95 3.84 -16.05
N ARG A 108 12.26 4.15 -15.98
CA ARG A 108 12.82 5.07 -14.97
C ARG A 108 12.21 6.47 -14.96
N ASN A 109 11.76 6.97 -16.12
CA ASN A 109 11.20 8.30 -16.28
C ASN A 109 9.80 8.21 -16.89
N ASP A 110 9.00 7.23 -16.48
CA ASP A 110 7.65 7.09 -16.96
C ASP A 110 6.82 8.35 -16.58
N PRO A 111 6.39 9.16 -17.58
CA PRO A 111 5.63 10.38 -17.29
C PRO A 111 4.19 10.10 -16.87
N ASN A 112 3.69 8.88 -17.13
CA ASN A 112 2.31 8.50 -16.90
C ASN A 112 2.22 7.11 -16.24
N PRO A 113 2.76 6.92 -15.04
CA PRO A 113 2.72 5.64 -14.36
C PRO A 113 1.25 5.23 -14.08
N PHE A 114 1.01 3.94 -14.14
CA PHE A 114 -0.31 3.40 -13.87
C PHE A 114 -0.56 3.36 -12.36
N ARG A 115 -1.63 4.00 -11.91
CA ARG A 115 -1.99 4.15 -10.49
C ARG A 115 -3.28 3.46 -10.17
N ARG A 116 -3.30 2.70 -9.07
CA ARG A 116 -4.47 1.99 -8.57
C ARG A 116 -4.57 2.14 -7.06
N SER A 117 -5.79 2.22 -6.57
CA SER A 117 -6.10 2.03 -5.14
C SER A 117 -6.73 0.67 -4.95
N PHE A 118 -6.59 0.12 -3.75
CA PHE A 118 -7.17 -1.18 -3.43
C PHE A 118 -7.54 -1.28 -1.95
N SER A 119 -8.43 -2.22 -1.66
CA SER A 119 -8.60 -2.78 -0.32
C SER A 119 -7.93 -4.14 -0.25
N TRP A 120 -7.46 -4.52 0.93
CA TRP A 120 -6.86 -5.83 1.15
C TRP A 120 -7.35 -6.47 2.44
N ARG A 121 -7.30 -7.78 2.49
CA ARG A 121 -7.56 -8.57 3.68
C ARG A 121 -6.78 -9.86 3.65
N ILE A 122 -6.51 -10.42 4.82
CA ILE A 122 -6.00 -11.77 4.97
C ILE A 122 -7.18 -12.70 5.25
N ASP A 123 -7.32 -13.75 4.44
CA ASP A 123 -8.34 -14.77 4.65
C ASP A 123 -7.97 -15.63 5.87
N THR A 124 -8.88 -15.75 6.83
CA THR A 124 -8.61 -16.40 8.13
C THR A 124 -8.38 -17.90 8.02
N ARG A 125 -8.93 -18.55 6.99
CA ARG A 125 -8.82 -20.00 6.80
C ARG A 125 -7.63 -20.39 5.96
N THR A 126 -7.41 -19.67 4.86
CA THR A 126 -6.37 -20.00 3.88
C THR A 126 -5.08 -19.23 4.09
N ARG A 127 -5.10 -18.18 4.93
CA ARG A 127 -4.02 -17.19 5.11
C ARG A 127 -3.64 -16.45 3.83
N ALA A 128 -4.45 -16.55 2.79
CA ALA A 128 -4.21 -15.85 1.54
C ALA A 128 -4.41 -14.34 1.72
N ILE A 129 -3.58 -13.54 1.06
CA ILE A 129 -3.82 -12.09 0.93
C ILE A 129 -4.73 -11.90 -0.27
N VAL A 130 -5.88 -11.27 -0.04
CA VAL A 130 -6.85 -10.91 -1.08
C VAL A 130 -6.80 -9.41 -1.28
N ILE A 131 -6.51 -8.97 -2.48
CA ILE A 131 -6.44 -7.57 -2.90
C ILE A 131 -7.61 -7.31 -3.85
N THR A 132 -8.42 -6.31 -3.56
CA THR A 132 -9.52 -5.89 -4.43
C THR A 132 -9.29 -4.45 -4.86
N TYR A 133 -9.04 -4.24 -6.14
CA TYR A 133 -8.81 -2.93 -6.73
C TYR A 133 -10.10 -2.13 -6.84
N ASP A 134 -10.00 -0.84 -7.04
CA ASP A 134 -11.11 0.12 -7.15
C ASP A 134 -12.07 -0.17 -8.32
N ASN A 135 -11.62 -0.89 -9.35
CA ASN A 135 -12.43 -1.41 -10.45
C ASN A 135 -13.12 -2.76 -10.12
N ASN A 136 -13.11 -3.20 -8.88
CA ASN A 136 -13.61 -4.49 -8.38
C ASN A 136 -12.84 -5.72 -8.91
N TYR A 137 -11.68 -5.53 -9.54
CA TYR A 137 -10.84 -6.66 -9.91
C TYR A 137 -10.12 -7.21 -8.67
N THR A 138 -10.14 -8.52 -8.51
CA THR A 138 -9.57 -9.17 -7.33
C THR A 138 -8.38 -10.05 -7.70
N MET A 139 -7.28 -9.87 -6.98
CA MET A 139 -6.09 -10.70 -7.00
C MET A 139 -5.90 -11.41 -5.66
N THR A 140 -5.38 -12.61 -5.70
CA THR A 140 -5.12 -13.42 -4.51
C THR A 140 -3.68 -13.90 -4.49
N ILE A 141 -3.01 -13.74 -3.35
CA ILE A 141 -1.69 -14.31 -3.08
C ILE A 141 -1.91 -15.48 -2.13
N ALA A 142 -1.72 -16.70 -2.63
CA ALA A 142 -1.84 -17.88 -1.79
C ALA A 142 -0.69 -17.93 -0.77
N TYR A 143 -0.98 -18.36 0.46
CA TYR A 143 0.04 -18.44 1.51
C TYR A 143 1.23 -19.34 1.12
N SER A 144 0.99 -20.39 0.35
CA SER A 144 2.03 -21.30 -0.16
C SER A 144 2.94 -20.69 -1.25
N GLU A 145 2.51 -19.56 -1.85
CA GLU A 145 3.24 -18.84 -2.90
C GLU A 145 3.77 -17.50 -2.41
N LEU A 146 3.74 -17.28 -1.10
CA LEU A 146 4.12 -16.03 -0.45
C LEU A 146 5.40 -16.20 0.37
N SER A 147 6.36 -15.31 0.16
CA SER A 147 7.49 -15.07 1.04
C SER A 147 7.38 -13.66 1.60
N LEU A 148 7.09 -13.53 2.89
CA LEU A 148 6.90 -12.25 3.55
C LEU A 148 7.71 -12.19 4.84
N ASN A 149 8.57 -11.18 4.94
CA ASN A 149 9.33 -10.85 6.15
C ASN A 149 9.55 -9.33 6.22
N ASP A 150 10.28 -8.87 7.23
CA ASP A 150 10.47 -7.42 7.45
C ASP A 150 11.16 -6.68 6.29
N ASN A 151 11.88 -7.38 5.41
CA ASN A 151 12.66 -6.79 4.34
C ASN A 151 12.20 -7.18 2.93
N ALA A 152 11.48 -8.27 2.80
CA ALA A 152 11.08 -8.84 1.52
C ALA A 152 9.59 -9.23 1.50
N PHE A 153 8.95 -8.93 0.37
CA PHE A 153 7.59 -9.33 0.03
C PHE A 153 7.61 -9.86 -1.39
N GLU A 154 7.65 -11.16 -1.54
CA GLU A 154 7.82 -11.86 -2.81
C GLU A 154 6.72 -12.90 -3.00
N GLY A 155 6.35 -13.17 -4.23
CA GLY A 155 5.38 -14.21 -4.50
C GLY A 155 4.70 -14.13 -5.84
N VAL A 156 3.54 -14.81 -5.89
CA VAL A 156 2.67 -14.85 -7.06
C VAL A 156 1.27 -14.41 -6.65
N MET A 157 0.72 -13.45 -7.38
CA MET A 157 -0.68 -13.07 -7.23
C MET A 157 -1.48 -13.48 -8.46
N ARG A 158 -2.67 -14.03 -8.20
CA ARG A 158 -3.53 -14.62 -9.23
C ARG A 158 -4.87 -13.92 -9.29
N GLY A 159 -5.24 -13.49 -10.48
CA GLY A 159 -6.57 -12.99 -10.82
C GLY A 159 -7.32 -13.97 -11.72
N ALA A 160 -8.44 -13.52 -12.27
CA ALA A 160 -9.26 -14.33 -13.16
C ALA A 160 -8.52 -14.74 -14.46
N ASN A 161 -7.75 -13.82 -15.05
CA ASN A 161 -7.04 -13.99 -16.32
C ASN A 161 -5.57 -13.57 -16.23
N GLU A 162 -5.06 -13.38 -15.03
CA GLU A 162 -3.72 -12.85 -14.76
C GLU A 162 -3.00 -13.71 -13.74
N THR A 163 -1.70 -13.82 -13.93
CA THR A 163 -0.78 -14.44 -12.97
C THR A 163 0.46 -13.59 -12.93
N ASP A 164 0.63 -12.85 -11.85
CA ASP A 164 1.67 -11.85 -11.71
C ASP A 164 2.71 -12.32 -10.70
N GLU A 165 3.96 -12.20 -11.05
CA GLU A 165 5.08 -12.46 -10.14
C GLU A 165 5.60 -11.14 -9.61
N PHE A 166 5.93 -11.09 -8.34
CA PHE A 166 6.48 -9.90 -7.70
C PHE A 166 7.65 -10.22 -6.78
N ASP A 167 8.60 -9.29 -6.76
CA ASP A 167 9.78 -9.28 -5.90
C ASP A 167 9.97 -7.85 -5.39
N PHE A 168 9.46 -7.61 -4.18
CA PHE A 168 9.48 -6.31 -3.55
C PHE A 168 10.38 -6.29 -2.32
N ARG A 169 10.98 -5.15 -2.09
CA ARG A 169 11.79 -4.88 -0.90
C ARG A 169 11.14 -3.77 -0.10
N ARG A 170 11.29 -3.83 1.22
CA ARG A 170 10.79 -2.76 2.08
C ARG A 170 11.47 -1.44 1.72
N TYR A 171 10.65 -0.46 1.43
CA TYR A 171 11.15 0.88 1.17
C TYR A 171 11.72 1.47 2.45
N THR A 172 12.98 1.92 2.40
CA THR A 172 13.62 2.67 3.48
C THR A 172 14.09 4.01 2.91
N LEU A 173 13.88 5.08 3.64
CA LEU A 173 14.28 6.43 3.21
C LEU A 173 15.76 6.54 2.81
N ALA A 174 16.61 5.64 3.31
CA ALA A 174 18.02 5.56 2.94
C ALA A 174 18.25 5.11 1.49
N LYS A 175 17.28 4.43 0.85
CA LYS A 175 17.39 3.95 -0.55
C LYS A 175 17.01 4.99 -1.60
N LYS A 176 16.54 6.17 -1.22
CA LYS A 176 16.09 7.23 -2.15
C LYS A 176 17.18 7.70 -3.14
N GLY A 177 18.42 7.22 -3.03
CA GLY A 177 19.56 7.61 -3.88
C GLY A 177 19.99 6.60 -4.94
N THR A 178 19.57 5.33 -4.87
CA THR A 178 20.13 4.28 -5.76
C THR A 178 19.12 3.20 -6.11
N VAL A 179 18.10 3.53 -6.89
CA VAL A 179 17.35 2.49 -7.59
C VAL A 179 18.12 2.16 -8.86
N ASP A 180 18.79 1.01 -8.88
CA ASP A 180 19.45 0.50 -10.07
C ASP A 180 18.41 -0.17 -10.97
N LEU A 181 17.98 0.56 -11.99
CA LEU A 181 17.02 0.08 -13.00
C LEU A 181 17.72 -0.62 -14.17
N SER A 182 19.01 -0.98 -14.05
CA SER A 182 19.75 -1.66 -15.12
C SER A 182 19.22 -3.06 -15.42
N GLU A 183 18.52 -3.70 -14.46
CA GLU A 183 17.93 -5.03 -14.65
C GLU A 183 16.67 -5.04 -15.53
N LEU A 184 16.08 -3.89 -15.86
CA LEU A 184 14.88 -3.82 -16.70
C LEU A 184 15.18 -3.93 -18.22
N THR A 185 16.44 -3.88 -18.61
CA THR A 185 16.82 -3.81 -20.03
C THR A 185 17.16 -5.16 -20.68
N ASP A 186 17.18 -6.27 -19.92
CA ASP A 186 17.82 -7.51 -20.40
C ASP A 186 16.86 -8.57 -20.98
N THR A 187 15.62 -8.25 -21.31
CA THR A 187 14.67 -9.24 -21.86
C THR A 187 14.14 -8.96 -23.27
N THR A 188 14.77 -8.06 -24.03
CA THR A 188 14.30 -7.78 -25.41
C THR A 188 15.16 -8.39 -26.52
N ASN A 189 16.08 -9.33 -26.22
CA ASN A 189 16.86 -10.01 -27.25
C ASN A 189 16.84 -11.53 -27.07
N THR A 190 15.75 -12.16 -27.49
CA THR A 190 15.85 -13.55 -28.01
C THR A 190 14.98 -13.66 -29.25
N LYS A 191 15.69 -13.87 -30.34
CA LYS A 191 15.15 -14.16 -31.69
C LYS A 191 14.32 -15.44 -31.68
#